data_122577da82fb497c094b24ae19509be3
#
_entry.id   122577da82fb497c094b24ae19509be3
#
_cell.length_a   1.000
_cell.length_b   1.000
_cell.length_c   1.000
_cell.angle_alpha   90.00
_cell.angle_beta   90.00
_cell.angle_gamma   90.00
#
_symmetry.space_group_name_H-M   'P 1'
#
loop_
_entity.id
_entity.type
_entity.pdbx_description
1 polymer ?
#
loop_
_entity_poly.entity_id
_entity_poly.type
_entity_poly.pdbx_seq_one_letter_code
_entity_poly.pdbx_strand_id
1 'polypeptide(L)'
;MNIAKLPPLVRNGLNAAIVTGSVGLCLLLLPTRWPGMEILGIGPSWLVMWTIAWSMHRSIWHAAGAGVVLGLIQDAMTFPIAATLGTVPTHVLSLTIVGVLTYLLQKRRYLDDTILSVSAGACLLTLVSEAVTGVQYLIQTAIEQSPAASLDSLNYLWADRFTVIPIAALLSGLWMPILYYPLQLWWQKWLQPLN
;
A
#
# COMPACT_ATOMS: atom_id res chain seq x y z
N MET A 1 -19.89 18.15 15.38
CA MET A 1 -18.93 18.12 16.52
C MET A 1 -17.68 18.87 16.08
N ASN A 2 -17.30 19.94 16.80
CA ASN A 2 -16.16 20.77 16.38
C ASN A 2 -14.88 20.20 17.03
N ILE A 3 -14.13 19.39 16.28
CA ILE A 3 -12.92 18.66 16.75
C ILE A 3 -11.82 19.63 17.23
N ALA A 4 -11.81 20.85 16.69
CA ALA A 4 -10.86 21.90 17.05
C ALA A 4 -10.99 22.38 18.51
N LYS A 5 -12.15 22.17 19.16
CA LYS A 5 -12.41 22.56 20.56
C LYS A 5 -12.04 21.48 21.59
N LEU A 6 -11.58 20.30 21.13
CA LEU A 6 -11.18 19.23 22.04
C LEU A 6 -9.79 19.47 22.62
N PRO A 7 -9.53 19.01 23.88
CA PRO A 7 -8.20 19.03 24.47
C PRO A 7 -7.18 18.34 23.54
N PRO A 8 -5.93 18.82 23.46
CA PRO A 8 -4.94 18.30 22.53
C PRO A 8 -4.67 16.78 22.72
N LEU A 9 -4.77 16.30 23.95
CA LEU A 9 -4.58 14.90 24.29
C LEU A 9 -5.69 14.01 23.70
N VAL A 10 -6.95 14.44 23.82
CA VAL A 10 -8.11 13.72 23.25
C VAL A 10 -8.07 13.76 21.73
N ARG A 11 -7.70 14.90 21.15
CA ARG A 11 -7.56 15.06 19.71
C ARG A 11 -6.50 14.13 19.12
N ASN A 12 -5.32 14.07 19.75
CA ASN A 12 -4.23 13.20 19.32
C ASN A 12 -4.58 11.71 19.49
N GLY A 13 -5.22 11.36 20.62
CA GLY A 13 -5.72 10.00 20.86
C GLY A 13 -6.75 9.56 19.80
N LEU A 14 -7.69 10.43 19.44
CA LEU A 14 -8.68 10.15 18.42
C LEU A 14 -8.05 9.98 17.03
N ASN A 15 -7.08 10.82 16.68
CA ASN A 15 -6.34 10.66 15.42
C ASN A 15 -5.56 9.34 15.39
N ALA A 16 -4.86 8.99 16.48
CA ALA A 16 -4.15 7.72 16.57
C ALA A 16 -5.13 6.53 16.43
N ALA A 17 -6.29 6.59 17.08
CA ALA A 17 -7.31 5.54 16.99
C ALA A 17 -7.85 5.37 15.56
N ILE A 18 -8.10 6.47 14.83
CA ILE A 18 -8.58 6.39 13.44
C ILE A 18 -7.48 5.87 12.50
N VAL A 19 -6.24 6.33 12.68
CA VAL A 19 -5.10 5.84 11.89
C VAL A 19 -4.90 4.34 12.12
N THR A 20 -4.81 3.91 13.38
CA THR A 20 -4.64 2.48 13.71
C THR A 20 -5.85 1.66 13.28
N GLY A 21 -7.07 2.17 13.48
CA GLY A 21 -8.31 1.51 13.06
C GLY A 21 -8.40 1.34 11.55
N SER A 22 -7.99 2.35 10.77
CA SER A 22 -7.98 2.26 9.30
C SER A 22 -6.93 1.29 8.77
N VAL A 23 -5.75 1.22 9.39
CA VAL A 23 -4.74 0.19 9.08
C VAL A 23 -5.29 -1.20 9.44
N GLY A 24 -5.87 -1.35 10.65
CA GLY A 24 -6.48 -2.59 11.09
C GLY A 24 -7.59 -3.07 10.14
N LEU A 25 -8.42 -2.14 9.64
CA LEU A 25 -9.42 -2.44 8.63
C LEU A 25 -8.79 -2.96 7.33
N CYS A 26 -7.75 -2.30 6.83
CA CYS A 26 -7.02 -2.76 5.64
C CYS A 26 -6.43 -4.16 5.83
N LEU A 27 -5.87 -4.44 7.03
CA LEU A 27 -5.33 -5.76 7.36
C LEU A 27 -6.42 -6.84 7.42
N LEU A 28 -7.60 -6.51 7.96
CA LEU A 28 -8.75 -7.42 7.98
C LEU A 28 -9.32 -7.68 6.58
N LEU A 29 -9.21 -6.71 5.68
CA LEU A 29 -9.65 -6.85 4.29
C LEU A 29 -8.71 -7.71 3.43
N LEU A 30 -7.44 -7.90 3.84
CA LEU A 30 -6.49 -8.74 3.11
C LEU A 30 -6.96 -10.20 2.97
N PRO A 31 -7.38 -10.91 4.03
CA PRO A 31 -7.85 -12.29 3.94
C PRO A 31 -9.33 -12.39 3.54
N THR A 32 -10.10 -11.28 3.60
CA THR A 32 -11.54 -11.33 3.30
C THR A 32 -11.79 -11.30 1.80
N ARG A 33 -12.51 -12.31 1.33
CA ARG A 33 -12.92 -12.46 -0.07
C ARG A 33 -14.39 -12.14 -0.21
N TRP A 34 -14.70 -10.88 -0.48
CA TRP A 34 -16.10 -10.47 -0.66
C TRP A 34 -16.47 -10.48 -2.16
N PRO A 35 -17.67 -10.99 -2.49
CA PRO A 35 -18.16 -10.92 -3.87
C PRO A 35 -18.17 -9.47 -4.36
N GLY A 36 -17.54 -9.21 -5.52
CA GLY A 36 -17.41 -7.87 -6.11
C GLY A 36 -16.14 -7.10 -5.73
N MET A 37 -15.33 -7.57 -4.78
CA MET A 37 -14.01 -7.00 -4.47
C MET A 37 -12.88 -7.71 -5.20
N GLU A 38 -13.14 -8.86 -5.79
CA GLU A 38 -12.16 -9.69 -6.47
C GLU A 38 -12.56 -9.94 -7.93
N ILE A 39 -11.57 -9.96 -8.79
CA ILE A 39 -11.67 -10.43 -10.17
C ILE A 39 -10.69 -11.59 -10.32
N LEU A 40 -11.16 -12.76 -10.73
CA LEU A 40 -10.36 -13.99 -10.86
C LEU A 40 -9.60 -14.40 -9.57
N GLY A 41 -10.17 -14.11 -8.40
CA GLY A 41 -9.51 -14.38 -7.11
C GLY A 41 -8.44 -13.37 -6.72
N ILE A 42 -8.28 -12.28 -7.48
CA ILE A 42 -7.32 -11.21 -7.24
C ILE A 42 -8.06 -10.03 -6.61
N GLY A 43 -7.63 -9.60 -5.44
CA GLY A 43 -8.18 -8.44 -4.74
C GLY A 43 -7.32 -7.17 -4.90
N PRO A 44 -7.83 -6.02 -4.44
CA PRO A 44 -7.08 -4.78 -4.42
C PRO A 44 -5.97 -4.80 -3.37
N SER A 45 -4.88 -4.07 -3.62
CA SER A 45 -3.74 -3.95 -2.71
C SER A 45 -4.03 -2.92 -1.60
N TRP A 46 -4.77 -3.32 -0.56
CA TRP A 46 -5.27 -2.44 0.51
C TRP A 46 -4.18 -1.63 1.20
N LEU A 47 -3.03 -2.25 1.53
CA LEU A 47 -1.92 -1.57 2.20
C LEU A 47 -1.21 -0.58 1.28
N VAL A 48 -1.11 -0.87 -0.01
CA VAL A 48 -0.60 0.09 -1.02
C VAL A 48 -1.50 1.32 -1.06
N MET A 49 -2.83 1.12 -1.17
CA MET A 49 -3.80 2.21 -1.19
C MET A 49 -3.74 3.05 0.09
N TRP A 50 -3.63 2.40 1.25
CA TRP A 50 -3.50 3.11 2.53
C TRP A 50 -2.19 3.90 2.61
N THR A 51 -1.07 3.32 2.16
CA THR A 51 0.24 4.00 2.10
C THR A 51 0.16 5.25 1.23
N ILE A 52 -0.52 5.18 0.07
CA ILE A 52 -0.75 6.33 -0.81
C ILE A 52 -1.57 7.40 -0.08
N ALA A 53 -2.72 7.02 0.49
CA ALA A 53 -3.59 7.95 1.21
C ALA A 53 -2.86 8.66 2.36
N TRP A 54 -2.04 7.91 3.11
CA TRP A 54 -1.25 8.47 4.22
C TRP A 54 -0.14 9.39 3.76
N SER A 55 0.57 9.04 2.68
CA SER A 55 1.75 9.76 2.19
C SER A 55 1.40 11.10 1.55
N MET A 56 0.16 11.25 1.08
CA MET A 56 -0.35 12.54 0.62
C MET A 56 -0.37 13.53 1.79
N HIS A 57 0.13 14.75 1.55
CA HIS A 57 0.20 15.84 2.54
C HIS A 57 1.10 15.58 3.75
N ARG A 58 1.98 14.58 3.70
CA ARG A 58 2.95 14.29 4.76
C ARG A 58 4.39 14.56 4.28
N SER A 59 5.35 14.58 5.22
CA SER A 59 6.76 14.67 4.85
C SER A 59 7.27 13.33 4.31
N ILE A 60 8.36 13.38 3.54
CA ILE A 60 9.00 12.19 2.96
C ILE A 60 9.35 11.14 4.02
N TRP A 61 9.78 11.57 5.21
CA TRP A 61 10.13 10.68 6.30
C TRP A 61 8.93 9.93 6.88
N HIS A 62 7.78 10.61 6.98
CA HIS A 62 6.53 9.95 7.40
C HIS A 62 6.00 8.99 6.34
N ALA A 63 6.14 9.34 5.07
CA ALA A 63 5.76 8.50 3.95
C ALA A 63 6.62 7.22 3.88
N ALA A 64 7.94 7.38 3.97
CA ALA A 64 8.86 6.25 4.01
C ALA A 64 8.65 5.36 5.26
N GLY A 65 8.53 5.98 6.43
CA GLY A 65 8.29 5.27 7.69
C GLY A 65 7.01 4.45 7.68
N ALA A 66 5.92 5.00 7.13
CA ALA A 66 4.66 4.25 6.95
C ALA A 66 4.86 3.03 6.03
N GLY A 67 5.57 3.20 4.92
CA GLY A 67 5.89 2.10 4.00
C GLY A 67 6.69 0.99 4.67
N VAL A 68 7.70 1.34 5.47
CA VAL A 68 8.52 0.36 6.23
C VAL A 68 7.64 -0.41 7.22
N VAL A 69 6.87 0.30 8.05
CA VAL A 69 6.04 -0.34 9.09
C VAL A 69 4.98 -1.25 8.47
N LEU A 70 4.26 -0.77 7.45
CA LEU A 70 3.22 -1.56 6.80
C LEU A 70 3.80 -2.74 6.01
N GLY A 71 4.97 -2.55 5.39
CA GLY A 71 5.67 -3.63 4.71
C GLY A 71 6.09 -4.74 5.66
N LEU A 72 6.65 -4.40 6.83
CA LEU A 72 6.98 -5.38 7.87
C LEU A 72 5.75 -6.12 8.37
N ILE A 73 4.62 -5.42 8.58
CA ILE A 73 3.37 -6.06 8.99
C ILE A 73 2.88 -7.02 7.90
N GLN A 74 2.89 -6.60 6.64
CA GLN A 74 2.47 -7.42 5.51
C GLN A 74 3.36 -8.67 5.38
N ASP A 75 4.67 -8.49 5.46
CA ASP A 75 5.61 -9.60 5.41
C ASP A 75 5.40 -10.57 6.57
N ALA A 76 5.20 -10.06 7.78
CA ALA A 76 4.89 -10.90 8.95
C ALA A 76 3.60 -11.71 8.79
N MET A 77 2.60 -11.20 8.04
CA MET A 77 1.35 -11.92 7.79
C MET A 77 1.45 -12.93 6.64
N THR A 78 2.33 -12.70 5.68
CA THR A 78 2.48 -13.54 4.48
C THR A 78 3.55 -14.61 4.62
N PHE A 79 4.47 -14.48 5.58
CA PHE A 79 5.51 -15.48 5.82
C PHE A 79 4.91 -16.76 6.40
N PRO A 80 5.14 -17.93 5.78
CA PRO A 80 4.87 -19.21 6.44
C PRO A 80 5.81 -19.36 7.65
N ILE A 81 5.26 -19.81 8.78
CA ILE A 81 5.98 -20.01 10.06
C ILE A 81 7.22 -20.92 9.91
N ALA A 82 7.33 -21.64 8.79
CA ALA A 82 8.42 -22.55 8.45
C ALA A 82 9.52 -21.91 7.56
N ALA A 83 9.46 -20.61 7.28
CA ALA A 83 10.48 -19.96 6.47
C ALA A 83 11.80 -19.91 7.26
N THR A 84 12.79 -20.69 6.81
CA THR A 84 14.16 -20.69 7.30
C THR A 84 14.74 -19.27 7.31
N LEU A 85 15.49 -18.95 8.35
CA LEU A 85 16.26 -17.71 8.52
C LEU A 85 17.04 -17.34 7.24
N GLY A 86 16.49 -16.48 6.40
CA GLY A 86 17.15 -16.07 5.17
C GLY A 86 16.25 -15.36 4.15
N THR A 87 14.94 -15.37 4.33
CA THR A 87 14.04 -14.69 3.41
C THR A 87 14.05 -13.18 3.63
N VAL A 88 14.43 -12.44 2.60
CA VAL A 88 14.43 -10.97 2.61
C VAL A 88 12.98 -10.46 2.58
N PRO A 89 12.58 -9.52 3.45
CA PRO A 89 11.25 -8.92 3.40
C PRO A 89 10.93 -8.35 2.02
N THR A 90 9.89 -8.83 1.38
CA THR A 90 9.56 -8.46 0.00
C THR A 90 8.72 -7.18 -0.10
N HIS A 91 7.82 -6.96 0.86
CA HIS A 91 6.87 -5.83 0.81
C HIS A 91 7.42 -4.54 1.43
N VAL A 92 8.42 -4.61 2.32
CA VAL A 92 9.01 -3.41 2.94
C VAL A 92 9.56 -2.45 1.90
N LEU A 93 10.35 -2.95 0.95
CA LEU A 93 10.95 -2.09 -0.07
C LEU A 93 9.89 -1.52 -1.02
N SER A 94 8.94 -2.34 -1.47
CA SER A 94 7.90 -1.91 -2.39
C SER A 94 7.00 -0.82 -1.78
N LEU A 95 6.52 -1.00 -0.55
CA LEU A 95 5.67 -0.02 0.13
C LEU A 95 6.43 1.26 0.49
N THR A 96 7.72 1.16 0.84
CA THR A 96 8.57 2.33 1.09
C THR A 96 8.74 3.16 -0.19
N ILE A 97 9.02 2.51 -1.31
CA ILE A 97 9.13 3.17 -2.62
C ILE A 97 7.79 3.84 -2.99
N VAL A 98 6.67 3.15 -2.83
CA VAL A 98 5.33 3.72 -3.08
C VAL A 98 5.10 4.96 -2.22
N GLY A 99 5.39 4.92 -0.92
CA GLY A 99 5.23 6.07 -0.04
C GLY A 99 6.06 7.27 -0.49
N VAL A 100 7.35 7.06 -0.79
CA VAL A 100 8.26 8.10 -1.26
C VAL A 100 7.82 8.66 -2.62
N LEU A 101 7.45 7.79 -3.57
CA LEU A 101 6.97 8.21 -4.89
C LEU A 101 5.68 9.02 -4.78
N THR A 102 4.73 8.61 -3.93
CA THR A 102 3.50 9.37 -3.68
C THR A 102 3.82 10.79 -3.24
N TYR A 103 4.72 10.95 -2.25
CA TYR A 103 5.17 12.26 -1.80
C TYR A 103 5.80 13.08 -2.93
N LEU A 104 6.68 12.48 -3.73
CA LEU A 104 7.37 13.17 -4.83
C LEU A 104 6.40 13.60 -5.93
N LEU A 105 5.46 12.72 -6.31
CA LEU A 105 4.44 13.02 -7.32
C LEU A 105 3.53 14.16 -6.88
N GLN A 106 3.11 14.15 -5.61
CA GLN A 106 2.31 15.23 -5.06
C GLN A 106 3.10 16.54 -5.00
N LYS A 107 4.36 16.51 -4.53
CA LYS A 107 5.22 17.72 -4.50
C LYS A 107 5.43 18.33 -5.88
N ARG A 108 5.47 17.51 -6.91
CA ARG A 108 5.59 17.95 -8.31
C ARG A 108 4.25 18.28 -8.97
N ARG A 109 3.13 18.21 -8.22
CA ARG A 109 1.76 18.44 -8.70
C ARG A 109 1.31 17.51 -9.83
N TYR A 110 1.89 16.32 -9.92
CA TYR A 110 1.41 15.27 -10.81
C TYR A 110 0.25 14.49 -10.19
N LEU A 111 0.13 14.50 -8.86
CA LEU A 111 -0.93 13.87 -8.11
C LEU A 111 -1.72 14.95 -7.38
N ASP A 112 -2.95 15.22 -7.84
CA ASP A 112 -3.89 16.16 -7.25
C ASP A 112 -4.89 15.44 -6.34
N ASP A 113 -5.57 16.19 -5.46
CA ASP A 113 -6.60 15.66 -4.55
C ASP A 113 -7.93 15.31 -5.25
N THR A 114 -7.95 15.33 -6.59
CA THR A 114 -9.14 14.92 -7.35
C THR A 114 -9.28 13.40 -7.33
N ILE A 115 -10.51 12.91 -7.24
CA ILE A 115 -10.82 11.48 -7.19
C ILE A 115 -10.15 10.74 -8.36
N LEU A 116 -10.21 11.30 -9.57
CA LEU A 116 -9.63 10.70 -10.76
C LEU A 116 -8.10 10.61 -10.69
N SER A 117 -7.44 11.68 -10.23
CA SER A 117 -5.98 11.72 -10.09
C SER A 117 -5.51 10.69 -9.06
N VAL A 118 -6.18 10.62 -7.91
CA VAL A 118 -5.83 9.68 -6.83
C VAL A 118 -6.08 8.23 -7.26
N SER A 119 -7.17 7.95 -7.99
CA SER A 119 -7.45 6.62 -8.53
C SER A 119 -6.43 6.18 -9.58
N ALA A 120 -6.08 7.07 -10.51
CA ALA A 120 -5.04 6.80 -11.51
C ALA A 120 -3.67 6.63 -10.86
N GLY A 121 -3.36 7.47 -9.85
CA GLY A 121 -2.16 7.35 -9.04
C GLY A 121 -2.08 6.01 -8.31
N ALA A 122 -3.17 5.56 -7.70
CA ALA A 122 -3.25 4.27 -7.02
C ALA A 122 -3.02 3.11 -7.99
N CYS A 123 -3.63 3.15 -9.18
CA CYS A 123 -3.41 2.16 -10.23
C CYS A 123 -1.91 2.09 -10.61
N LEU A 124 -1.30 3.23 -10.90
CA LEU A 124 0.10 3.33 -11.32
C LEU A 124 1.08 2.90 -10.22
N LEU A 125 0.85 3.35 -8.98
CA LEU A 125 1.71 3.02 -7.83
C LEU A 125 1.54 1.56 -7.40
N THR A 126 0.38 0.95 -7.60
CA THR A 126 0.21 -0.50 -7.40
C THR A 126 1.02 -1.27 -8.44
N LEU A 127 1.01 -0.86 -9.73
CA LEU A 127 1.89 -1.46 -10.74
C LEU A 127 3.36 -1.38 -10.34
N VAL A 128 3.81 -0.22 -9.84
CA VAL A 128 5.19 -0.06 -9.35
C VAL A 128 5.47 -0.98 -8.16
N SER A 129 4.55 -1.07 -7.18
CA SER A 129 4.69 -1.95 -6.02
C SER A 129 4.86 -3.41 -6.44
N GLU A 130 4.01 -3.90 -7.31
CA GLU A 130 4.05 -5.26 -7.81
C GLU A 130 5.31 -5.54 -8.66
N ALA A 131 5.73 -4.57 -9.46
CA ALA A 131 6.97 -4.69 -10.23
C ALA A 131 8.20 -4.79 -9.32
N VAL A 132 8.29 -3.95 -8.27
CA VAL A 132 9.38 -3.99 -7.28
C VAL A 132 9.39 -5.34 -6.56
N THR A 133 8.24 -5.81 -6.10
CA THR A 133 8.11 -7.12 -5.44
C THR A 133 8.51 -8.24 -6.39
N GLY A 134 8.09 -8.17 -7.66
CA GLY A 134 8.46 -9.12 -8.71
C GLY A 134 9.98 -9.19 -8.93
N VAL A 135 10.64 -8.04 -9.04
CA VAL A 135 12.11 -7.97 -9.20
C VAL A 135 12.82 -8.56 -7.99
N GLN A 136 12.35 -8.30 -6.77
CA GLN A 136 12.94 -8.92 -5.56
C GLN A 136 12.83 -10.44 -5.58
N TYR A 137 11.67 -10.99 -5.97
CA TYR A 137 11.50 -12.43 -6.13
C TYR A 137 12.46 -13.03 -7.16
N LEU A 138 12.68 -12.34 -8.29
CA LEU A 138 13.61 -12.76 -9.31
C LEU A 138 15.05 -12.81 -8.80
N ILE A 139 15.48 -11.77 -8.08
CA ILE A 139 16.82 -11.71 -7.48
C ILE A 139 16.99 -12.85 -6.47
N GLN A 140 16.01 -13.08 -5.61
CA GLN A 140 16.04 -14.13 -4.61
C GLN A 140 16.12 -15.53 -5.24
N THR A 141 15.27 -15.80 -6.24
CA THR A 141 15.27 -17.07 -6.98
C THR A 141 16.60 -17.30 -7.70
N ALA A 142 17.21 -16.26 -8.26
CA ALA A 142 18.50 -16.37 -8.94
C ALA A 142 19.66 -16.67 -7.97
N ILE A 143 19.55 -16.27 -6.69
CA ILE A 143 20.56 -16.54 -5.67
C ILE A 143 20.40 -17.96 -5.11
N GLU A 144 19.16 -18.43 -4.92
CA GLU A 144 18.88 -19.71 -4.23
C GLU A 144 18.89 -20.92 -5.14
N GLN A 145 18.63 -20.76 -6.45
CA GLN A 145 18.49 -21.88 -7.41
C GLN A 145 19.67 -21.97 -8.39
N SER A 146 19.95 -23.21 -8.83
CA SER A 146 20.93 -23.43 -9.90
C SER A 146 20.44 -22.83 -11.23
N PRO A 147 21.35 -22.38 -12.13
CA PRO A 147 21.00 -21.66 -13.37
C PRO A 147 20.01 -22.40 -14.31
N ALA A 148 19.98 -23.72 -14.28
CA ALA A 148 19.11 -24.52 -15.15
C ALA A 148 17.65 -24.55 -14.68
N ALA A 149 17.39 -24.53 -13.36
CA ALA A 149 16.04 -24.50 -12.81
C ALA A 149 15.41 -23.10 -12.86
N SER A 150 16.23 -22.06 -13.06
CA SER A 150 15.79 -20.66 -13.01
C SER A 150 14.96 -20.24 -14.23
N LEU A 151 15.23 -20.73 -15.43
CA LEU A 151 14.57 -20.27 -16.66
C LEU A 151 13.10 -20.73 -16.76
N ASP A 152 12.81 -21.97 -16.39
CA ASP A 152 11.43 -22.49 -16.43
C ASP A 152 10.57 -21.90 -15.30
N SER A 153 11.15 -21.73 -14.10
CA SER A 153 10.48 -21.05 -12.99
C SER A 153 10.24 -19.56 -13.28
N LEU A 154 11.16 -18.89 -13.97
CA LEU A 154 11.00 -17.52 -14.44
C LEU A 154 9.82 -17.37 -15.41
N ASN A 155 9.73 -18.23 -16.42
CA ASN A 155 8.64 -18.17 -17.39
C ASN A 155 7.27 -18.40 -16.74
N TYR A 156 7.18 -19.33 -15.78
CA TYR A 156 5.95 -19.60 -15.03
C TYR A 156 5.55 -18.42 -14.13
N LEU A 157 6.50 -17.87 -13.39
CA LEU A 157 6.26 -16.70 -12.51
C LEU A 157 5.83 -15.47 -13.31
N TRP A 158 6.43 -15.23 -14.49
CA TRP A 158 6.03 -14.11 -15.33
C TRP A 158 4.65 -14.29 -15.93
N ALA A 159 4.32 -15.47 -16.44
CA ALA A 159 3.01 -15.74 -17.04
C ALA A 159 1.86 -15.51 -16.05
N ASP A 160 2.02 -15.97 -14.79
CA ASP A 160 1.03 -15.76 -13.74
C ASP A 160 0.95 -14.27 -13.33
N ARG A 161 2.08 -13.59 -13.15
CA ARG A 161 2.12 -12.20 -12.73
C ARG A 161 1.63 -11.22 -13.78
N PHE A 162 1.81 -11.48 -15.07
CA PHE A 162 1.26 -10.61 -16.15
C PHE A 162 -0.26 -10.50 -16.09
N THR A 163 -0.95 -11.49 -15.55
CA THR A 163 -2.40 -11.45 -15.36
C THR A 163 -2.79 -10.82 -14.03
N VAL A 164 -2.05 -11.12 -12.95
CA VAL A 164 -2.37 -10.66 -11.59
C VAL A 164 -2.12 -9.15 -11.42
N ILE A 165 -0.99 -8.64 -11.91
CA ILE A 165 -0.56 -7.25 -11.71
C ILE A 165 -1.56 -6.22 -12.24
N PRO A 166 -2.02 -6.28 -13.51
CA PRO A 166 -2.94 -5.29 -14.04
C PRO A 166 -4.31 -5.34 -13.36
N ILE A 167 -4.78 -6.54 -13.00
CA ILE A 167 -6.07 -6.70 -12.30
C ILE A 167 -6.00 -6.08 -10.90
N ALA A 168 -4.96 -6.38 -10.13
CA ALA A 168 -4.76 -5.79 -8.80
C ALA A 168 -4.64 -4.26 -8.88
N ALA A 169 -3.93 -3.73 -9.89
CA ALA A 169 -3.77 -2.30 -10.09
C ALA A 169 -5.10 -1.61 -10.45
N LEU A 170 -5.88 -2.18 -11.36
CA LEU A 170 -7.20 -1.66 -11.73
C LEU A 170 -8.16 -1.67 -10.55
N LEU A 171 -8.20 -2.78 -9.78
CA LEU A 171 -9.03 -2.87 -8.59
C LEU A 171 -8.58 -1.86 -7.53
N SER A 172 -7.29 -1.69 -7.31
CA SER A 172 -6.78 -0.69 -6.36
C SER A 172 -7.17 0.72 -6.77
N GLY A 173 -7.10 1.06 -8.06
CA GLY A 173 -7.58 2.34 -8.58
C GLY A 173 -9.09 2.54 -8.39
N LEU A 174 -9.89 1.49 -8.62
CA LEU A 174 -11.35 1.53 -8.47
C LEU A 174 -11.78 1.70 -6.99
N TRP A 175 -11.12 0.99 -6.07
CA TRP A 175 -11.44 1.03 -4.64
C TRP A 175 -10.78 2.19 -3.89
N MET A 176 -9.78 2.86 -4.49
CA MET A 176 -9.07 3.97 -3.88
C MET A 176 -9.97 5.10 -3.38
N PRO A 177 -10.99 5.58 -4.12
CA PRO A 177 -11.86 6.65 -3.64
C PRO A 177 -12.60 6.30 -2.35
N ILE A 178 -13.01 5.04 -2.19
CA ILE A 178 -13.75 4.56 -1.03
C ILE A 178 -12.88 4.60 0.23
N LEU A 179 -11.59 4.29 0.10
CA LEU A 179 -10.64 4.37 1.22
C LEU A 179 -10.16 5.81 1.46
N TYR A 180 -9.81 6.53 0.37
CA TYR A 180 -9.18 7.84 0.45
C TYR A 180 -10.12 8.93 0.96
N TYR A 181 -11.36 8.98 0.44
CA TYR A 181 -12.27 10.08 0.72
C TYR A 181 -12.61 10.26 2.22
N PRO A 182 -13.00 9.21 2.98
CA PRO A 182 -13.25 9.36 4.41
C PRO A 182 -12.00 9.75 5.21
N LEU A 183 -10.83 9.23 4.84
CA LEU A 183 -9.56 9.56 5.49
C LEU A 183 -9.15 11.01 5.20
N GLN A 184 -9.30 11.47 3.96
CA GLN A 184 -9.02 12.85 3.58
C GLN A 184 -9.93 13.84 4.32
N LEU A 185 -11.23 13.58 4.37
CA LEU A 185 -12.18 14.41 5.12
C LEU A 185 -11.82 14.51 6.60
N TRP A 186 -11.35 13.40 7.18
CA TRP A 186 -10.89 13.38 8.55
C TRP A 186 -9.64 14.24 8.74
N TRP A 187 -8.62 14.03 7.92
CA TRP A 187 -7.36 14.76 8.04
C TRP A 187 -7.50 16.24 7.73
N GLN A 188 -8.32 16.64 6.78
CA GLN A 188 -8.61 18.06 6.52
C GLN A 188 -9.22 18.74 7.75
N LYS A 189 -10.18 18.09 8.43
CA LYS A 189 -10.78 18.61 9.67
C LYS A 189 -9.80 18.64 10.85
N TRP A 190 -8.86 17.69 10.88
CA TRP A 190 -7.88 17.59 11.95
C TRP A 190 -6.70 18.55 11.76
N LEU A 191 -6.28 18.80 10.52
CA LEU A 191 -5.16 19.67 10.16
C LEU A 191 -5.55 21.15 10.09
N GLN A 192 -6.86 21.51 10.09
CA GLN A 192 -7.26 22.92 10.11
C GLN A 192 -6.74 23.58 11.38
N PRO A 193 -5.87 24.62 11.28
CA PRO A 193 -5.49 25.42 12.42
C PRO A 193 -6.73 26.12 12.98
N LEU A 194 -6.74 26.34 14.29
CA LEU A 194 -7.73 27.18 14.95
C LEU A 194 -7.50 28.62 14.47
N ASN A 195 -8.25 29.08 13.47
CA ASN A 195 -8.39 30.50 13.16
C ASN A 195 -9.46 31.10 14.06
#